data_d90b8cb06b601cd48e9fa30ed546498d
#
_entry.id   d90b8cb06b601cd48e9fa30ed546498d
#
_cell.length_a   1.000
_cell.length_b   1.000
_cell.length_c   1.000
_cell.angle_alpha   90.00
_cell.angle_beta   90.00
_cell.angle_gamma   90.00
#
_symmetry.space_group_name_H-M   'P 1'
#
loop_
_entity.id
_entity.type
_entity.pdbx_description
1 polymer ?
#
loop_
_entity_poly.entity_id
_entity_poly.type
_entity_poly.pdbx_seq_one_letter_code
_entity_poly.pdbx_strand_id
1 'polypeptide(L)' 'MSEELKERIHDLLKINVEHQNLNSDLRKEVKYLKERAVYYQDMCEQLKKENRELRSMGKNFIEEHRNKGNI' A
#
# COMPACT_ATOMS: atom_id res chain seq x y z
N MET A 1 11.19 -23.65 44.68
CA MET A 1 10.66 -22.44 44.05
C MET A 1 9.41 -21.99 44.79
N SER A 2 9.28 -20.73 45.11
CA SER A 2 8.09 -20.24 45.76
C SER A 2 6.89 -20.24 44.81
N GLU A 3 5.69 -20.29 45.35
CA GLU A 3 4.46 -20.25 44.57
C GLU A 3 4.37 -18.93 43.80
N GLU A 4 4.80 -17.82 44.37
CA GLU A 4 4.83 -16.51 43.72
C GLU A 4 5.70 -16.52 42.48
N LEU A 5 6.89 -17.15 42.55
CA LEU A 5 7.77 -17.25 41.37
C LEU A 5 7.19 -18.14 40.30
N LYS A 6 6.53 -19.23 40.68
CA LYS A 6 5.87 -20.12 39.72
C LYS A 6 4.72 -19.38 38.96
N GLU A 7 3.90 -18.64 39.68
CA GLU A 7 2.82 -17.84 39.10
C GLU A 7 3.36 -16.78 38.16
N ARG A 8 4.44 -16.09 38.55
CA ARG A 8 5.09 -15.08 37.73
C ARG A 8 5.65 -15.67 36.44
N ILE A 9 6.30 -16.84 36.53
CA ILE A 9 6.79 -17.53 35.34
C ILE A 9 5.65 -17.92 34.43
N HIS A 10 4.57 -18.45 34.97
CA HIS A 10 3.37 -18.80 34.20
C HIS A 10 2.78 -17.60 33.47
N ASP A 11 2.63 -16.48 34.16
CA ASP A 11 2.12 -15.23 33.57
C ASP A 11 3.03 -14.70 32.46
N LEU A 12 4.34 -14.73 32.66
CA LEU A 12 5.31 -14.29 31.66
C LEU A 12 5.28 -15.18 30.41
N LEU A 13 5.13 -16.49 30.58
CA LEU A 13 4.99 -17.42 29.46
C LEU A 13 3.72 -17.15 28.67
N LYS A 14 2.63 -16.88 29.36
CA LYS A 14 1.35 -16.53 28.72
C LYS A 14 1.46 -15.22 27.91
N ILE A 15 2.04 -14.19 28.52
CA ILE A 15 2.28 -12.92 27.84
C ILE A 15 3.16 -13.12 26.61
N ASN A 16 4.18 -13.94 26.71
CA ASN A 16 5.09 -14.22 25.61
C ASN A 16 4.37 -14.87 24.42
N VAL A 17 3.49 -15.83 24.69
CA VAL A 17 2.66 -16.46 23.64
C VAL A 17 1.73 -15.42 22.99
N GLU A 18 1.11 -14.57 23.79
CA GLU A 18 0.25 -13.49 23.26
C GLU A 18 1.02 -12.54 22.36
N HIS A 19 2.25 -12.16 22.75
CA HIS A 19 3.12 -11.31 21.93
C HIS A 19 3.54 -12.02 20.64
N GLN A 20 3.84 -13.29 20.66
CA GLN A 20 4.17 -14.06 19.45
C GLN A 20 3.00 -14.10 18.48
N ASN A 21 1.79 -14.30 18.98
CA ASN A 21 0.58 -14.30 18.17
C ASN A 21 0.32 -12.93 17.56
N LEU A 22 0.46 -11.88 18.35
CA LEU A 22 0.29 -10.50 17.88
C LEU A 22 1.34 -10.16 16.82
N ASN A 23 2.59 -10.55 17.03
CA ASN A 23 3.66 -10.33 16.04
C ASN A 23 3.37 -11.06 14.73
N SER A 24 2.85 -12.28 14.78
CA SER A 24 2.45 -13.03 13.60
C SER A 24 1.35 -12.30 12.82
N ASP A 25 0.32 -11.83 13.53
CA ASP A 25 -0.78 -11.08 12.92
C ASP A 25 -0.31 -9.77 12.31
N LEU A 26 0.56 -9.03 13.01
CA LEU A 26 1.13 -7.79 12.51
C LEU A 26 1.98 -8.00 11.25
N ARG A 27 2.74 -9.10 11.18
CA ARG A 27 3.51 -9.43 9.98
C ARG A 27 2.62 -9.70 8.78
N LYS A 28 1.52 -10.41 8.99
CA LYS A 28 0.52 -10.66 7.93
C LYS A 28 -0.10 -9.35 7.45
N GLU A 29 -0.44 -8.46 8.38
CA GLU A 29 -1.00 -7.16 8.07
C GLU A 29 -0.01 -6.28 7.29
N VAL A 30 1.25 -6.24 7.72
CA VAL A 30 2.32 -5.51 7.02
C VAL A 30 2.50 -6.03 5.60
N LYS A 31 2.52 -7.34 5.42
CA LYS A 31 2.62 -7.96 4.09
C LYS A 31 1.45 -7.54 3.20
N TYR A 32 0.24 -7.60 3.71
CA TYR A 32 -0.96 -7.19 3.00
C TYR A 32 -0.91 -5.71 2.59
N LEU A 33 -0.51 -4.84 3.52
CA LEU A 33 -0.39 -3.41 3.27
C LEU A 33 0.69 -3.10 2.24
N LYS A 34 1.81 -3.80 2.25
CA LYS A 34 2.88 -3.66 1.25
C LYS A 34 2.39 -4.05 -0.15
N GLU A 35 1.65 -5.15 -0.26
CA GLU A 35 1.07 -5.59 -1.52
C GLU A 35 0.07 -4.56 -2.06
N ARG A 36 -0.75 -3.99 -1.20
CA ARG A 36 -1.68 -2.91 -1.58
C ARG A 36 -0.95 -1.65 -2.01
N ALA A 37 0.13 -1.28 -1.31
CA ALA A 37 0.93 -0.11 -1.67
C ALA A 37 1.51 -0.25 -3.07
N VAL A 38 2.05 -1.41 -3.42
CA VAL A 38 2.58 -1.69 -4.76
C VAL A 38 1.47 -1.61 -5.81
N TYR A 39 0.33 -2.19 -5.53
CA TYR A 39 -0.83 -2.16 -6.43
C TYR A 39 -1.27 -0.71 -6.74
N TYR A 40 -1.41 0.11 -5.72
CA TYR A 40 -1.80 1.51 -5.90
C TYR A 40 -0.71 2.34 -6.59
N GLN A 41 0.55 2.06 -6.31
CA GLN A 41 1.67 2.72 -6.99
C GLN A 41 1.64 2.43 -8.49
N ASP A 42 1.43 1.18 -8.87
CA ASP A 42 1.31 0.78 -10.27
C ASP A 42 0.12 1.44 -10.95
N MET A 43 -1.02 1.52 -10.27
CA MET A 43 -2.19 2.24 -10.76
C MET A 43 -1.89 3.72 -10.98
N CYS A 44 -1.20 4.36 -10.04
CA CYS A 44 -0.82 5.77 -10.17
C CYS A 44 0.11 6.00 -11.36
N GLU A 45 1.08 5.12 -11.58
CA GLU A 45 1.99 5.21 -12.71
C GLU A 45 1.25 5.05 -14.04
N GLN A 46 0.31 4.10 -14.11
CA GLN A 46 -0.52 3.89 -15.28
C GLN A 46 -1.41 5.10 -15.57
N LEU A 47 -2.04 5.66 -14.55
CA LEU A 47 -2.88 6.85 -14.69
C LEU A 47 -2.07 8.08 -15.14
N LYS A 48 -0.86 8.24 -14.64
CA LYS A 48 0.04 9.32 -15.09
C LYS A 48 0.38 9.16 -16.57
N LYS A 49 0.64 7.94 -17.01
CA LYS A 49 0.91 7.65 -18.42
C LYS A 49 -0.30 7.97 -19.29
N GLU A 50 -1.47 7.50 -18.90
CA GLU A 50 -2.72 7.78 -19.62
C GLU A 50 -3.02 9.28 -19.67
N ASN A 51 -2.80 9.99 -18.57
CA ASN A 51 -2.99 11.45 -18.54
C ASN A 51 -2.05 12.16 -19.51
N ARG A 52 -0.79 11.74 -19.60
CA ARG A 52 0.15 12.31 -20.57
C ARG A 52 -0.28 12.05 -22.00
N GLU A 53 -0.75 10.85 -22.30
CA GLU A 53 -1.26 10.49 -23.60
C GLU A 53 -2.49 11.31 -23.97
N LEU A 54 -3.45 11.46 -23.05
CA LEU A 54 -4.65 12.26 -23.26
C LEU A 54 -4.34 13.74 -23.47
N ARG A 55 -3.39 14.29 -22.72
CA ARG A 55 -2.94 15.68 -22.92
C ARG A 55 -2.31 15.88 -24.28
N SER A 56 -1.50 14.92 -24.71
CA SER A 56 -0.86 14.95 -26.03
C SER A 56 -1.90 14.88 -27.14
N MET A 57 -2.88 13.98 -27.02
CA MET A 57 -3.99 13.89 -27.97
C MET A 57 -4.83 15.16 -28.00
N GLY A 58 -5.17 15.72 -26.84
CA GLY A 58 -5.92 16.95 -26.72
C GLY A 58 -5.19 18.13 -27.35
N LYS A 59 -3.89 18.23 -27.12
CA LYS A 59 -3.04 19.27 -27.72
C LYS A 59 -3.03 19.17 -29.25
N ASN A 60 -2.83 17.97 -29.77
CA ASN A 60 -2.84 17.74 -31.22
C ASN A 60 -4.20 18.06 -31.83
N PHE A 61 -5.28 17.70 -31.19
CA PHE A 61 -6.64 18.01 -31.61
C PHE A 61 -6.86 19.50 -31.67
N ILE A 62 -6.47 20.27 -30.69
CA ILE A 62 -6.57 21.72 -30.64
C ILE A 62 -5.75 22.36 -31.77
N GLU A 63 -4.53 21.91 -32.00
CA GLU A 63 -3.67 22.41 -33.09
C GLU A 63 -4.28 22.16 -34.45
N GLU A 64 -4.83 20.98 -34.70
CA GLU A 64 -5.53 20.65 -35.96
C GLU A 64 -6.73 21.56 -36.20
N HIS A 65 -7.56 21.78 -35.19
CA HIS A 65 -8.71 22.67 -35.29
C HIS A 65 -8.31 24.12 -35.47
N ARG A 66 -7.26 24.56 -34.80
CA ARG A 66 -6.74 25.93 -34.95
C ARG A 66 -6.27 26.16 -36.39
N ASN A 67 -5.52 25.21 -36.96
CA ASN A 67 -5.02 25.30 -38.32
C ASN A 67 -6.17 25.33 -39.34
N LYS A 68 -7.20 24.52 -39.14
CA LYS A 68 -8.38 24.49 -39.99
C LYS A 68 -9.19 25.79 -39.88
N GLY A 69 -9.22 26.42 -38.71
CA GLY A 69 -9.94 27.68 -38.49
C GLY A 69 -9.26 28.90 -39.10
N ASN A 70 -7.99 28.80 -39.47
CA ASN A 70 -7.22 29.91 -40.07
C ASN A 70 -7.25 29.93 -41.60
N ILE A 71 -7.96 29.01 -42.16
CA ILE A 71 -8.21 28.99 -43.61
C ILE A 71 -9.49 29.80 -43.95
#